data_937802cf7efcac1d6edbba90da5275cb
#
_entry.id   937802cf7efcac1d6edbba90da5275cb
#
_cell.length_a   1.000
_cell.length_b   1.000
_cell.length_c   1.000
_cell.angle_alpha   90.00
_cell.angle_beta   90.00
_cell.angle_gamma   90.00
#
_symmetry.space_group_name_H-M   'P 1'
#
loop_
_entity.id
_entity.type
_entity.pdbx_description
1 polymer ?
#
loop_
_entity_poly.entity_id
_entity_poly.type
_entity_poly.pdbx_seq_one_letter_code
_entity_poly.pdbx_strand_id
1 'polypeptide(L)'
;MTSIAALEEYSNHFWSSWKDGYGRKDYNFCLALSEEFINAVKPIYRDRVYGESSEASDGYAFAYVFLMLSKGLEDIVQLASLTKGGIWTHNNLKTQDVWDKLCDAKERLAVFNDHYTNRAIIEVLNKQLDGLEASFYEIFGQGLYMSPVILVKKAVCTICGSNIKACSHIPGNLYNGTWCKENVVDFTLDGADIVQSPHDMRCRIWPWNFTDEMTFTGRLFSLKRLDEFIDT
;
A
#
# COMPACT_ATOMS: atom_id res chain seq x y z
N MET A 1 2.03 19.98 -16.27
CA MET A 1 3.31 19.22 -16.26
C MET A 1 3.26 18.30 -17.47
N THR A 2 4.09 18.50 -18.49
CA THR A 2 3.90 17.90 -19.80
C THR A 2 5.05 16.99 -20.25
N SER A 3 6.09 16.82 -19.44
CA SER A 3 7.21 15.92 -19.74
C SER A 3 7.61 15.09 -18.52
N ILE A 4 8.21 13.93 -18.76
CA ILE A 4 8.79 13.06 -17.70
C ILE A 4 9.82 13.85 -16.90
N ALA A 5 10.70 14.61 -17.53
CA ALA A 5 11.72 15.40 -16.86
C ALA A 5 11.12 16.43 -15.86
N ALA A 6 10.02 17.08 -16.21
CA ALA A 6 9.34 18.01 -15.30
C ALA A 6 8.69 17.26 -14.12
N LEU A 7 8.13 16.08 -14.36
CA LEU A 7 7.57 15.25 -13.29
C LEU A 7 8.67 14.73 -12.35
N GLU A 8 9.82 14.38 -12.90
CA GLU A 8 10.99 13.91 -12.15
C GLU A 8 11.57 15.03 -11.27
N GLU A 9 11.73 16.22 -11.81
CA GLU A 9 12.18 17.40 -11.05
C GLU A 9 11.21 17.74 -9.91
N TYR A 10 9.90 17.75 -10.19
CA TYR A 10 8.87 17.99 -9.20
C TYR A 10 8.87 16.92 -8.09
N SER A 11 9.02 15.65 -8.46
CA SER A 11 9.10 14.53 -7.52
C SER A 11 10.34 14.62 -6.63
N ASN A 12 11.47 15.02 -7.18
CA ASN A 12 12.71 15.21 -6.41
C ASN A 12 12.59 16.38 -5.43
N HIS A 13 11.93 17.46 -5.84
CA HIS A 13 11.65 18.61 -4.95
C HIS A 13 10.72 18.21 -3.80
N PHE A 14 9.60 17.55 -4.11
CA PHE A 14 8.68 16.99 -3.12
C PHE A 14 9.43 16.13 -2.10
N TRP A 15 10.21 15.19 -2.59
CA TRP A 15 10.92 14.24 -1.76
C TRP A 15 11.95 14.91 -0.83
N SER A 16 12.70 15.88 -1.35
CA SER A 16 13.65 16.64 -0.54
C SER A 16 12.96 17.42 0.58
N SER A 17 11.90 18.14 0.24
CA SER A 17 11.12 18.94 1.20
C SER A 17 10.44 18.09 2.25
N TRP A 18 9.90 16.93 1.84
CA TRP A 18 9.27 15.98 2.75
C TRP A 18 10.27 15.44 3.78
N LYS A 19 11.48 15.05 3.34
CA LYS A 19 12.54 14.57 4.24
C LYS A 19 12.92 15.61 5.30
N ASP A 20 13.06 16.85 4.88
CA ASP A 20 13.41 17.95 5.78
C ASP A 20 12.30 18.19 6.82
N GLY A 21 11.05 18.17 6.39
CA GLY A 21 9.89 18.27 7.28
C GLY A 21 9.84 17.11 8.29
N TYR A 22 10.02 15.88 7.80
CA TYR A 22 9.99 14.68 8.63
C TYR A 22 11.14 14.67 9.66
N GLY A 23 12.34 15.06 9.24
CA GLY A 23 13.50 15.21 10.13
C GLY A 23 13.27 16.23 11.26
N ARG A 24 12.53 17.30 10.98
CA ARG A 24 12.11 18.30 11.98
C ARG A 24 10.90 17.88 12.80
N LYS A 25 10.29 16.71 12.52
CA LYS A 25 9.02 16.22 13.10
C LYS A 25 7.83 17.16 12.83
N ASP A 26 7.88 17.91 11.72
CA ASP A 26 6.79 18.73 11.25
C ASP A 26 5.81 17.87 10.42
N TYR A 27 5.06 17.05 11.11
CA TYR A 27 4.17 16.08 10.49
C TYR A 27 3.01 16.74 9.71
N ASN A 28 2.54 17.89 10.18
CA ASN A 28 1.48 18.62 9.47
C ASN A 28 1.99 19.14 8.11
N PHE A 29 3.23 19.65 8.07
CA PHE A 29 3.87 20.03 6.81
C PHE A 29 4.02 18.82 5.88
N CYS A 30 4.48 17.69 6.39
CA CYS A 30 4.63 16.47 5.59
C CYS A 30 3.30 15.99 5.00
N LEU A 31 2.21 16.03 5.77
CA LEU A 31 0.87 15.65 5.30
C LEU A 31 0.38 16.59 4.21
N ALA A 32 0.46 17.90 4.43
CA ALA A 32 0.05 18.91 3.44
C ALA A 32 0.84 18.77 2.13
N LEU A 33 2.15 18.55 2.23
CA LEU A 33 3.02 18.36 1.07
C LEU A 33 2.68 17.08 0.30
N SER A 34 2.37 15.98 1.01
CA SER A 34 1.96 14.73 0.37
C SER A 34 0.62 14.88 -0.35
N GLU A 35 -0.34 15.55 0.26
CA GLU A 35 -1.64 15.84 -0.36
C GLU A 35 -1.49 16.73 -1.59
N GLU A 36 -0.69 17.79 -1.52
CA GLU A 36 -0.39 18.67 -2.66
C GLU A 36 0.22 17.88 -3.82
N PHE A 37 1.23 17.04 -3.53
CA PHE A 37 1.87 16.20 -4.53
C PHE A 37 0.89 15.22 -5.19
N ILE A 38 0.10 14.51 -4.39
CA ILE A 38 -0.91 13.57 -4.89
C ILE A 38 -1.90 14.30 -5.81
N ASN A 39 -2.42 15.46 -5.39
CA ASN A 39 -3.37 16.23 -6.17
C ASN A 39 -2.79 16.76 -7.48
N ALA A 40 -1.48 17.09 -7.51
CA ALA A 40 -0.81 17.55 -8.72
C ALA A 40 -0.50 16.41 -9.72
N VAL A 41 -0.14 15.22 -9.24
CA VAL A 41 0.31 14.10 -10.07
C VAL A 41 -0.83 13.18 -10.51
N LYS A 42 -1.87 13.05 -9.68
CA LYS A 42 -3.04 12.21 -9.92
C LYS A 42 -3.74 12.48 -11.27
N PRO A 43 -3.98 13.72 -11.72
CA PRO A 43 -4.53 13.98 -13.05
C PRO A 43 -3.63 13.45 -14.17
N ILE A 44 -2.30 13.61 -14.05
CA ILE A 44 -1.34 13.13 -15.05
C ILE A 44 -1.46 11.61 -15.20
N TYR A 45 -1.56 10.89 -14.09
CA TYR A 45 -1.73 9.45 -14.12
C TYR A 45 -3.09 9.04 -14.71
N ARG A 46 -4.17 9.77 -14.44
CA ARG A 46 -5.50 9.50 -14.96
C ARG A 46 -5.61 9.68 -16.47
N ASP A 47 -4.81 10.58 -17.04
CA ASP A 47 -4.78 10.85 -18.49
C ASP A 47 -4.10 9.73 -19.30
N ARG A 48 -3.64 8.65 -18.65
CA ARG A 48 -2.93 7.52 -19.29
C ARG A 48 -3.67 6.85 -20.45
N VAL A 49 -5.00 6.95 -20.45
CA VAL A 49 -5.86 6.31 -21.46
C VAL A 49 -5.61 6.87 -22.86
N TYR A 50 -5.05 8.07 -22.97
CA TYR A 50 -4.85 8.79 -24.24
C TYR A 50 -3.40 8.78 -24.75
N GLY A 51 -2.48 8.14 -24.02
CA GLY A 51 -1.06 8.11 -24.38
C GLY A 51 -0.72 6.89 -25.25
N GLU A 52 -0.43 7.10 -26.55
CA GLU A 52 -0.03 6.04 -27.47
C GLU A 52 1.49 5.88 -27.61
N SER A 53 2.30 6.78 -27.04
CA SER A 53 3.77 6.73 -27.15
C SER A 53 4.42 5.95 -26.01
N SER A 54 5.60 5.35 -26.27
CA SER A 54 6.38 4.67 -25.22
C SER A 54 6.80 5.63 -24.10
N GLU A 55 7.12 6.87 -24.44
CA GLU A 55 7.47 7.91 -23.47
C GLU A 55 6.31 8.26 -22.56
N ALA A 56 5.09 8.32 -23.08
CA ALA A 56 3.89 8.50 -22.25
C ALA A 56 3.69 7.33 -21.29
N SER A 57 3.92 6.09 -21.75
CA SER A 57 3.84 4.90 -20.91
C SER A 57 4.80 4.95 -19.73
N ASP A 58 6.06 5.36 -19.95
CA ASP A 58 7.07 5.48 -18.91
C ASP A 58 6.70 6.60 -17.91
N GLY A 59 6.16 7.72 -18.40
CA GLY A 59 5.65 8.80 -17.57
C GLY A 59 4.51 8.37 -16.65
N TYR A 60 3.58 7.57 -17.15
CA TYR A 60 2.49 7.04 -16.34
C TYR A 60 2.97 6.02 -15.29
N ALA A 61 3.93 5.17 -15.65
CA ALA A 61 4.55 4.23 -14.71
C ALA A 61 5.29 5.00 -13.60
N PHE A 62 6.04 6.03 -13.97
CA PHE A 62 6.72 6.91 -13.02
C PHE A 62 5.71 7.62 -12.09
N ALA A 63 4.65 8.22 -12.64
CA ALA A 63 3.62 8.86 -11.86
C ALA A 63 2.96 7.89 -10.86
N TYR A 64 2.65 6.68 -11.27
CA TYR A 64 2.08 5.65 -10.40
C TYR A 64 3.00 5.33 -9.22
N VAL A 65 4.28 5.07 -9.50
CA VAL A 65 5.26 4.71 -8.47
C VAL A 65 5.43 5.83 -7.44
N PHE A 66 5.47 7.09 -7.89
CA PHE A 66 5.58 8.24 -6.99
C PHE A 66 4.28 8.55 -6.24
N LEU A 67 3.12 8.27 -6.81
CA LEU A 67 1.85 8.33 -6.08
C LEU A 67 1.82 7.29 -4.96
N MET A 68 2.31 6.06 -5.22
CA MET A 68 2.45 5.02 -4.19
C MET A 68 3.41 5.47 -3.08
N LEU A 69 4.58 6.03 -3.44
CA LEU A 69 5.50 6.59 -2.46
C LEU A 69 4.84 7.66 -1.60
N SER A 70 4.21 8.66 -2.22
CA SER A 70 3.59 9.78 -1.48
C SER A 70 2.53 9.31 -0.50
N LYS A 71 1.69 8.36 -0.91
CA LYS A 71 0.67 7.79 -0.04
C LYS A 71 1.26 6.93 1.08
N GLY A 72 2.31 6.16 0.79
CA GLY A 72 3.06 5.43 1.82
C GLY A 72 3.71 6.35 2.85
N LEU A 73 4.25 7.49 2.41
CA LEU A 73 4.82 8.51 3.29
C LEU A 73 3.75 9.19 4.16
N GLU A 74 2.57 9.48 3.60
CA GLU A 74 1.42 9.97 4.35
C GLU A 74 1.02 8.97 5.45
N ASP A 75 0.93 7.67 5.10
CA ASP A 75 0.61 6.61 6.06
C ASP A 75 1.63 6.54 7.21
N ILE A 76 2.92 6.71 6.92
CA ILE A 76 3.98 6.75 7.94
C ILE A 76 3.79 7.91 8.93
N VAL A 77 3.47 9.10 8.42
CA VAL A 77 3.23 10.27 9.27
C VAL A 77 1.96 10.08 10.13
N GLN A 78 0.92 9.51 9.56
CA GLN A 78 -0.31 9.18 10.28
C GLN A 78 -0.04 8.11 11.35
N LEU A 79 0.76 7.08 11.05
CA LEU A 79 1.19 6.07 12.03
C LEU A 79 1.95 6.71 13.19
N ALA A 80 2.89 7.60 12.91
CA ALA A 80 3.64 8.32 13.94
C ALA A 80 2.72 9.13 14.86
N SER A 81 1.63 9.70 14.32
CA SER A 81 0.62 10.42 15.09
C SER A 81 -0.28 9.48 15.90
N LEU A 82 -0.75 8.39 15.30
CA LEU A 82 -1.65 7.42 15.94
C LEU A 82 -0.96 6.64 17.07
N THR A 83 0.33 6.34 16.90
CA THR A 83 1.10 5.58 17.91
C THR A 83 1.64 6.43 19.04
N LYS A 84 1.61 7.77 18.89
CA LYS A 84 2.03 8.70 19.93
C LYS A 84 1.19 8.54 21.19
N GLY A 85 1.84 8.21 22.30
CA GLY A 85 1.19 8.08 23.60
C GLY A 85 0.61 6.70 23.94
N GLY A 86 0.76 5.70 23.06
CA GLY A 86 0.45 4.29 23.38
C GLY A 86 -1.04 3.93 23.48
N ILE A 87 -1.97 4.88 23.30
CA ILE A 87 -3.43 4.66 23.51
C ILE A 87 -4.00 3.62 22.52
N TRP A 88 -3.36 3.47 21.35
CA TRP A 88 -3.79 2.54 20.32
C TRP A 88 -3.74 1.07 20.77
N THR A 89 -2.90 0.72 21.76
CA THR A 89 -2.76 -0.66 22.27
C THR A 89 -3.92 -1.10 23.14
N HIS A 90 -4.75 -0.18 23.60
CA HIS A 90 -5.88 -0.43 24.50
C HIS A 90 -7.25 -0.20 23.85
N ASN A 91 -7.28 0.09 22.55
CA ASN A 91 -8.51 0.34 21.80
C ASN A 91 -8.55 -0.54 20.55
N ASN A 92 -9.42 -1.52 20.55
CA ASN A 92 -9.51 -2.54 19.49
C ASN A 92 -9.60 -1.97 18.09
N LEU A 93 -10.45 -0.96 17.86
CA LEU A 93 -10.60 -0.34 16.55
C LEU A 93 -9.33 0.40 16.14
N LYS A 94 -8.75 1.18 17.04
CA LYS A 94 -7.49 1.90 16.76
C LYS A 94 -6.33 0.95 16.53
N THR A 95 -6.24 -0.15 17.25
CA THR A 95 -5.20 -1.18 17.05
C THR A 95 -5.29 -1.75 15.65
N GLN A 96 -6.49 -2.09 15.20
CA GLN A 96 -6.71 -2.65 13.87
C GLN A 96 -6.41 -1.64 12.77
N ASP A 97 -6.83 -0.38 12.93
CA ASP A 97 -6.54 0.70 11.99
C ASP A 97 -5.04 0.97 11.88
N VAL A 98 -4.31 0.96 12.99
CA VAL A 98 -2.84 1.11 13.00
C VAL A 98 -2.17 -0.05 12.28
N TRP A 99 -2.63 -1.29 12.52
CA TRP A 99 -2.11 -2.47 11.83
C TRP A 99 -2.36 -2.43 10.32
N ASP A 100 -3.59 -2.13 9.90
CA ASP A 100 -3.95 -2.03 8.48
C ASP A 100 -3.10 -0.97 7.78
N LYS A 101 -2.93 0.18 8.42
CA LYS A 101 -2.13 1.28 7.90
C LYS A 101 -0.63 0.95 7.84
N LEU A 102 -0.12 0.17 8.78
CA LEU A 102 1.25 -0.35 8.74
C LEU A 102 1.44 -1.28 7.53
N CYS A 103 0.50 -2.19 7.30
CA CYS A 103 0.52 -3.06 6.12
C CYS A 103 0.47 -2.24 4.81
N ASP A 104 -0.43 -1.25 4.73
CA ASP A 104 -0.55 -0.37 3.57
C ASP A 104 0.76 0.39 3.28
N ALA A 105 1.37 0.97 4.31
CA ALA A 105 2.63 1.70 4.18
C ALA A 105 3.77 0.81 3.67
N LYS A 106 3.91 -0.38 4.26
CA LYS A 106 4.94 -1.36 3.84
C LYS A 106 4.76 -1.79 2.39
N GLU A 107 3.54 -2.12 1.97
CA GLU A 107 3.25 -2.55 0.60
C GLU A 107 3.44 -1.41 -0.41
N ARG A 108 3.04 -0.17 -0.10
CA ARG A 108 3.26 1.00 -0.96
C ARG A 108 4.73 1.32 -1.14
N LEU A 109 5.52 1.26 -0.06
CA LEU A 109 6.97 1.45 -0.15
C LEU A 109 7.65 0.32 -0.93
N ALA A 110 7.15 -0.91 -0.84
CA ALA A 110 7.67 -2.02 -1.64
C ALA A 110 7.46 -1.78 -3.14
N VAL A 111 6.27 -1.31 -3.55
CA VAL A 111 6.01 -0.92 -4.96
C VAL A 111 7.03 0.12 -5.44
N PHE A 112 7.33 1.14 -4.63
CA PHE A 112 8.34 2.13 -4.98
C PHE A 112 9.74 1.51 -5.09
N ASN A 113 10.12 0.69 -4.11
CA ASN A 113 11.44 0.09 -4.04
C ASN A 113 11.74 -0.89 -5.18
N ASP A 114 10.70 -1.56 -5.70
CA ASP A 114 10.82 -2.49 -6.82
C ASP A 114 11.08 -1.78 -8.15
N HIS A 115 10.70 -0.50 -8.27
CA HIS A 115 10.74 0.27 -9.52
C HIS A 115 11.71 1.45 -9.50
N TYR A 116 12.24 1.83 -8.34
CA TYR A 116 13.12 2.99 -8.19
C TYR A 116 14.39 2.64 -7.41
N THR A 117 15.56 2.98 -7.93
CA THR A 117 16.86 2.50 -7.43
C THR A 117 17.43 3.28 -6.24
N ASN A 118 16.82 4.40 -5.83
CA ASN A 118 17.32 5.22 -4.72
C ASN A 118 16.85 4.67 -3.37
N ARG A 119 17.58 3.70 -2.84
CA ARG A 119 17.17 2.85 -1.70
C ARG A 119 17.45 3.44 -0.31
N ALA A 120 18.45 4.30 -0.16
CA ALA A 120 19.00 4.64 1.17
C ALA A 120 17.97 5.19 2.17
N ILE A 121 16.98 5.97 1.69
CA ILE A 121 15.97 6.57 2.56
C ILE A 121 14.81 5.62 2.81
N ILE A 122 14.45 4.81 1.82
CA ILE A 122 13.44 3.77 1.99
C ILE A 122 13.89 2.76 3.04
N GLU A 123 15.18 2.45 3.12
CA GLU A 123 15.73 1.59 4.18
C GLU A 123 15.51 2.16 5.59
N VAL A 124 15.67 3.48 5.77
CA VAL A 124 15.39 4.13 7.07
C VAL A 124 13.92 4.03 7.44
N LEU A 125 13.03 4.29 6.48
CA LEU A 125 11.57 4.21 6.70
C LEU A 125 11.14 2.77 6.96
N ASN A 126 11.65 1.80 6.20
CA ASN A 126 11.38 0.38 6.43
C ASN A 126 11.80 -0.05 7.84
N LYS A 127 12.99 0.38 8.32
CA LYS A 127 13.42 0.09 9.70
C LYS A 127 12.45 0.63 10.75
N GLN A 128 11.85 1.81 10.52
CA GLN A 128 10.84 2.35 11.43
C GLN A 128 9.55 1.54 11.42
N LEU A 129 9.09 1.12 10.23
CA LEU A 129 7.91 0.26 10.09
C LEU A 129 8.16 -1.12 10.68
N ASP A 130 9.36 -1.70 10.48
CA ASP A 130 9.76 -2.98 11.08
C ASP A 130 9.83 -2.89 12.62
N GLY A 131 10.30 -1.76 13.17
CA GLY A 131 10.29 -1.49 14.60
C GLY A 131 8.86 -1.42 15.16
N LEU A 132 7.93 -0.79 14.44
CA LEU A 132 6.52 -0.76 14.83
C LEU A 132 5.88 -2.14 14.75
N GLU A 133 6.15 -2.90 13.70
CA GLU A 133 5.69 -4.28 13.55
C GLU A 133 6.21 -5.18 14.68
N ALA A 134 7.48 -5.06 15.04
CA ALA A 134 8.05 -5.77 16.18
C ALA A 134 7.31 -5.45 17.48
N SER A 135 6.95 -4.18 17.69
CA SER A 135 6.13 -3.77 18.86
C SER A 135 4.73 -4.42 18.85
N PHE A 136 4.11 -4.60 17.69
CA PHE A 136 2.87 -5.39 17.59
C PHE A 136 3.08 -6.84 18.01
N TYR A 137 4.19 -7.45 17.57
CA TYR A 137 4.48 -8.84 17.94
C TYR A 137 4.81 -9.00 19.43
N GLU A 138 5.44 -8.02 20.04
CA GLU A 138 5.68 -8.00 21.50
C GLU A 138 4.39 -7.91 22.30
N ILE A 139 3.42 -7.08 21.87
CA ILE A 139 2.18 -6.82 22.59
C ILE A 139 1.13 -7.92 22.32
N PHE A 140 0.96 -8.32 21.07
CA PHE A 140 -0.14 -9.18 20.60
C PHE A 140 0.32 -10.56 20.13
N GLY A 141 1.59 -10.91 20.23
CA GLY A 141 2.19 -12.14 19.70
C GLY A 141 2.35 -12.10 18.17
N GLN A 142 2.97 -13.15 17.61
CA GLN A 142 3.20 -13.30 16.16
C GLN A 142 1.90 -13.23 15.33
N GLY A 143 0.79 -13.58 15.93
CA GLY A 143 -0.52 -13.57 15.32
C GLY A 143 -0.83 -14.84 14.53
N LEU A 144 -2.11 -15.03 14.36
CA LEU A 144 -2.70 -15.98 13.43
C LEU A 144 -3.55 -15.18 12.45
N TYR A 145 -3.73 -15.70 11.26
CA TYR A 145 -4.40 -14.99 10.18
C TYR A 145 -5.43 -15.92 9.54
N MET A 146 -6.52 -15.32 9.09
CA MET A 146 -7.49 -16.02 8.27
C MET A 146 -7.02 -16.00 6.80
N SER A 147 -7.08 -17.14 6.12
CA SER A 147 -6.79 -17.26 4.70
C SER A 147 -7.96 -17.95 4.02
N PRO A 148 -8.60 -17.32 3.02
CA PRO A 148 -9.68 -17.97 2.28
C PRO A 148 -9.13 -19.09 1.41
N VAL A 149 -9.81 -20.20 1.38
CA VAL A 149 -9.60 -21.28 0.41
C VAL A 149 -10.59 -21.07 -0.73
N ILE A 150 -10.10 -20.66 -1.89
CA ILE A 150 -10.93 -20.37 -3.05
C ILE A 150 -10.61 -21.31 -4.22
N LEU A 151 -11.65 -21.79 -4.88
CA LEU A 151 -11.53 -22.46 -6.16
C LEU A 151 -11.77 -21.43 -7.28
N VAL A 152 -10.68 -21.01 -7.92
CA VAL A 152 -10.74 -20.02 -9.02
C VAL A 152 -11.30 -20.70 -10.26
N LYS A 153 -12.44 -20.22 -10.74
CA LYS A 153 -13.08 -20.66 -11.99
C LYS A 153 -12.65 -19.83 -13.17
N LYS A 154 -12.48 -18.51 -12.96
CA LYS A 154 -12.06 -17.59 -14.01
C LYS A 154 -11.18 -16.50 -13.45
N ALA A 155 -10.04 -16.31 -14.09
CA ALA A 155 -9.13 -15.21 -13.83
C ALA A 155 -8.72 -14.52 -15.13
N VAL A 156 -8.63 -13.20 -15.10
CA VAL A 156 -8.32 -12.38 -16.27
C VAL A 156 -7.14 -11.44 -15.97
N CYS A 157 -6.41 -11.09 -17.01
CA CYS A 157 -5.36 -10.09 -16.95
C CYS A 157 -5.98 -8.69 -16.77
N THR A 158 -5.49 -7.89 -15.81
CA THR A 158 -5.94 -6.51 -15.58
C THR A 158 -5.67 -5.57 -16.75
N ILE A 159 -4.73 -5.92 -17.65
CA ILE A 159 -4.35 -5.08 -18.79
C ILE A 159 -5.28 -5.31 -19.98
N CYS A 160 -5.49 -6.55 -20.39
CA CYS A 160 -6.22 -6.88 -21.63
C CYS A 160 -7.57 -7.60 -21.40
N GLY A 161 -7.91 -7.94 -20.17
CA GLY A 161 -9.15 -8.69 -19.86
C GLY A 161 -9.17 -10.14 -20.33
N SER A 162 -8.12 -10.62 -21.02
CA SER A 162 -8.03 -12.00 -21.48
C SER A 162 -7.64 -12.94 -20.35
N ASN A 163 -7.81 -14.24 -20.56
CA ASN A 163 -7.34 -15.24 -19.59
C ASN A 163 -5.86 -15.03 -19.31
N ILE A 164 -5.49 -14.90 -18.04
CA ILE A 164 -4.11 -14.61 -17.62
C ILE A 164 -3.09 -15.64 -18.12
N LYS A 165 -3.48 -16.89 -18.25
CA LYS A 165 -2.62 -17.98 -18.72
C LYS A 165 -2.41 -17.95 -20.24
N ALA A 166 -3.24 -17.21 -20.98
CA ALA A 166 -3.19 -17.13 -22.43
C ALA A 166 -2.74 -15.78 -22.96
N CYS A 167 -2.54 -14.78 -22.09
CA CYS A 167 -2.08 -13.45 -22.49
C CYS A 167 -0.54 -13.33 -22.45
N SER A 168 0.00 -12.34 -23.18
CA SER A 168 1.44 -12.06 -23.22
C SER A 168 1.92 -11.12 -22.11
N HIS A 169 1.01 -10.53 -21.33
CA HIS A 169 1.39 -9.63 -20.25
C HIS A 169 1.96 -10.41 -19.06
N ILE A 170 3.02 -9.86 -18.48
CA ILE A 170 3.75 -10.49 -17.38
C ILE A 170 3.19 -9.91 -16.05
N PRO A 171 2.64 -10.75 -15.15
CA PRO A 171 2.22 -10.30 -13.83
C PRO A 171 3.38 -9.62 -13.08
N GLY A 172 3.07 -8.51 -12.39
CA GLY A 172 4.06 -7.72 -11.68
C GLY A 172 4.69 -6.59 -12.50
N ASN A 173 4.43 -6.51 -13.82
CA ASN A 173 4.92 -5.40 -14.64
C ASN A 173 3.87 -4.28 -14.78
N LEU A 174 4.36 -3.06 -14.97
CA LEU A 174 3.54 -1.89 -15.30
C LEU A 174 3.39 -1.77 -16.82
N TYR A 175 2.14 -1.61 -17.28
CA TYR A 175 1.78 -1.35 -18.66
C TYR A 175 0.93 -0.07 -18.71
N ASN A 176 1.45 0.99 -19.31
CA ASN A 176 0.79 2.31 -19.30
C ASN A 176 0.34 2.75 -17.89
N GLY A 177 1.20 2.56 -16.89
CA GLY A 177 0.89 2.88 -15.49
C GLY A 177 -0.16 1.96 -14.83
N THR A 178 -0.62 0.92 -15.51
CA THR A 178 -1.50 -0.08 -14.95
C THR A 178 -0.70 -1.32 -14.57
N TRP A 179 -0.87 -1.76 -13.33
CA TRP A 179 -0.19 -2.95 -12.81
C TRP A 179 -0.81 -4.22 -13.41
N CYS A 180 0.00 -5.05 -14.06
CA CYS A 180 -0.47 -6.35 -14.54
C CYS A 180 -0.64 -7.29 -13.37
N LYS A 181 -1.87 -7.69 -13.10
CA LYS A 181 -2.25 -8.64 -12.06
C LYS A 181 -3.23 -9.66 -12.60
N GLU A 182 -3.29 -10.78 -11.93
CA GLU A 182 -4.39 -11.73 -12.07
C GLU A 182 -5.62 -11.17 -11.33
N ASN A 183 -6.70 -10.92 -12.06
CA ASN A 183 -7.97 -10.52 -11.50
C ASN A 183 -8.92 -11.71 -11.51
N VAL A 184 -9.20 -12.26 -10.34
CA VAL A 184 -10.17 -13.35 -10.15
C VAL A 184 -11.57 -12.80 -10.28
N VAL A 185 -12.27 -13.18 -11.34
CA VAL A 185 -13.62 -12.68 -11.66
C VAL A 185 -14.72 -13.68 -11.36
N ASP A 186 -14.39 -14.96 -11.20
CA ASP A 186 -15.31 -16.01 -10.78
C ASP A 186 -14.58 -17.03 -9.91
N PHE A 187 -15.13 -17.27 -8.73
CA PHE A 187 -14.59 -18.25 -7.77
C PHE A 187 -15.70 -18.82 -6.87
N THR A 188 -15.39 -19.94 -6.24
CA THR A 188 -16.18 -20.50 -5.15
C THR A 188 -15.33 -20.47 -3.86
N LEU A 189 -15.91 -19.99 -2.77
CA LEU A 189 -15.30 -20.10 -1.46
C LEU A 189 -15.51 -21.55 -0.98
N ASP A 190 -14.42 -22.27 -0.73
CA ASP A 190 -14.44 -23.67 -0.26
C ASP A 190 -14.27 -23.76 1.26
N GLY A 191 -13.54 -22.81 1.84
CA GLY A 191 -13.32 -22.76 3.28
C GLY A 191 -12.45 -21.58 3.71
N ALA A 192 -11.98 -21.64 4.94
CA ALA A 192 -11.01 -20.72 5.49
C ALA A 192 -10.04 -21.47 6.38
N ASP A 193 -8.75 -21.23 6.19
CA ASP A 193 -7.67 -21.77 7.01
C ASP A 193 -7.16 -20.71 7.99
N ILE A 194 -6.63 -21.18 9.12
CA ILE A 194 -5.86 -20.36 10.04
C ILE A 194 -4.38 -20.61 9.76
N VAL A 195 -3.67 -19.56 9.37
CA VAL A 195 -2.28 -19.63 8.93
C VAL A 195 -1.38 -18.67 9.73
N GLN A 196 -0.07 -18.96 9.75
CA GLN A 196 0.94 -18.08 10.35
C GLN A 196 1.54 -17.11 9.31
N SER A 197 1.55 -17.50 8.04
CA SER A 197 2.09 -16.71 6.93
C SER A 197 0.98 -16.45 5.90
N PRO A 198 0.20 -15.38 6.06
CA PRO A 198 -0.89 -15.05 5.16
C PRO A 198 -0.36 -14.37 3.89
N HIS A 199 -1.18 -14.36 2.84
CA HIS A 199 -0.96 -13.50 1.69
C HIS A 199 -1.25 -12.03 2.02
N ASP A 200 -2.28 -11.77 2.84
CA ASP A 200 -2.66 -10.43 3.31
C ASP A 200 -2.58 -10.36 4.83
N MET A 201 -1.61 -9.59 5.33
CA MET A 201 -1.37 -9.39 6.76
C MET A 201 -2.53 -8.68 7.48
N ARG A 202 -3.44 -8.02 6.74
CA ARG A 202 -4.64 -7.36 7.31
C ARG A 202 -5.67 -8.36 7.79
N CYS A 203 -5.59 -9.62 7.36
CA CYS A 203 -6.46 -10.69 7.81
C CYS A 203 -6.07 -11.30 9.15
N ARG A 204 -5.35 -10.54 10.00
CA ARG A 204 -4.94 -10.94 11.35
C ARG A 204 -6.15 -11.23 12.22
N ILE A 205 -6.06 -12.29 13.01
CA ILE A 205 -7.03 -12.64 14.06
C ILE A 205 -6.60 -11.91 15.34
N TRP A 206 -7.50 -11.12 15.89
CA TRP A 206 -7.26 -10.33 17.09
C TRP A 206 -7.93 -10.97 18.31
N PRO A 207 -7.19 -11.24 19.38
CA PRO A 207 -7.75 -11.63 20.66
C PRO A 207 -8.19 -10.38 21.45
N TRP A 208 -9.44 -10.30 21.81
CA TRP A 208 -9.96 -9.22 22.65
C TRP A 208 -10.60 -9.77 23.90
N ASN A 209 -10.42 -9.08 25.02
CA ASN A 209 -11.11 -9.39 26.26
C ASN A 209 -12.33 -8.47 26.40
N PHE A 210 -13.51 -9.04 26.29
CA PHE A 210 -14.77 -8.36 26.56
C PHE A 210 -15.41 -9.00 27.79
N THR A 211 -15.66 -8.24 28.86
CA THR A 211 -16.43 -8.69 30.04
C THR A 211 -16.08 -10.10 30.53
N ASP A 212 -14.79 -10.33 30.82
CA ASP A 212 -14.26 -11.62 31.34
C ASP A 212 -14.26 -12.78 30.32
N GLU A 213 -14.71 -12.57 29.08
CA GLU A 213 -14.64 -13.53 27.99
C GLU A 213 -13.65 -13.10 26.92
N MET A 214 -12.79 -14.03 26.47
CA MET A 214 -11.90 -13.79 25.35
C MET A 214 -12.66 -13.99 24.06
N THR A 215 -12.72 -12.94 23.24
CA THR A 215 -13.34 -12.98 21.90
C THR A 215 -12.27 -12.83 20.82
N PHE A 216 -12.38 -13.60 19.76
CA PHE A 216 -11.51 -13.48 18.59
C PHE A 216 -12.26 -12.81 17.44
N THR A 217 -11.65 -11.82 16.85
CA THR A 217 -12.18 -11.18 15.64
C THR A 217 -11.15 -11.28 14.53
N GLY A 218 -11.60 -11.50 13.30
CA GLY A 218 -10.73 -11.60 12.13
C GLY A 218 -11.49 -11.22 10.86
N ARG A 219 -10.74 -10.98 9.80
CA ARG A 219 -11.26 -10.77 8.44
C ARG A 219 -10.81 -11.92 7.56
N LEU A 220 -11.71 -12.41 6.75
CA LEU A 220 -11.38 -13.43 5.74
C LEU A 220 -10.73 -12.78 4.50
N PHE A 221 -11.14 -11.55 4.17
CA PHE A 221 -10.62 -10.79 3.05
C PHE A 221 -10.35 -9.34 3.48
N SER A 222 -9.32 -8.74 2.90
CA SER A 222 -9.21 -7.30 2.79
C SER A 222 -9.56 -6.92 1.34
N LEU A 223 -10.64 -6.16 1.16
CA LEU A 223 -11.06 -5.68 -0.15
C LEU A 223 -10.39 -4.37 -0.53
N LYS A 224 -9.49 -3.87 0.31
CA LYS A 224 -8.83 -2.59 0.10
C LYS A 224 -7.78 -2.71 -1.01
N ARG A 225 -7.87 -1.83 -2.00
CA ARG A 225 -6.85 -1.66 -3.03
C ARG A 225 -5.82 -0.63 -2.58
N LEU A 226 -4.54 -0.90 -2.79
CA LEU A 226 -3.46 0.02 -2.43
C LEU A 226 -3.53 1.35 -3.18
N ASP A 227 -4.08 1.33 -4.38
CA ASP A 227 -4.17 2.44 -5.32
C ASP A 227 -5.58 3.08 -5.40
N GLU A 228 -6.53 2.67 -4.54
CA GLU A 228 -7.92 3.20 -4.58
C GLU A 228 -7.98 4.73 -4.43
N PHE A 229 -7.02 5.33 -3.70
CA PHE A 229 -6.94 6.77 -3.51
C PHE A 229 -6.67 7.54 -4.81
N ILE A 230 -6.23 6.86 -5.87
CA ILE A 230 -5.99 7.45 -7.19
C ILE A 230 -7.31 7.63 -7.94
N ASP A 231 -8.27 6.72 -7.73
CA ASP A 231 -9.55 6.71 -8.44
C ASP A 231 -10.59 7.64 -7.78
N THR A 232 -10.40 8.00 -6.52
CA THR A 232 -11.25 8.97 -5.78
C THR A 232 -10.83 10.40 -6.05
#